data_8caac9defde8a75cd304156d509d2eaf
#
_entry.id   8caac9defde8a75cd304156d509d2eaf
#
_cell.length_a   1.000
_cell.length_b   1.000
_cell.length_c   1.000
_cell.angle_alpha   90.00
_cell.angle_beta   90.00
_cell.angle_gamma   90.00
#
_symmetry.space_group_name_H-M   'P 1'
#
loop_
_entity.id
_entity.type
_entity.pdbx_description
1 polymer ?
#
loop_
_entity_poly.entity_id
_entity_poly.type
_entity_poly.pdbx_seq_one_letter_code
_entity_poly.pdbx_strand_id
1 'polypeptide(L)'
;GALPVTIYVGNAGKPGSLLGVDGQKGIIYAQMQGAGRMQLELRGLDKQNIKGFAMAWPADAMKTLKSFSNEQYNAQLLPSLRPIIYKAMLCLEIPQQYFAIHDNCLVYVKALIAMEQYNEAFYLLSRINLNKLDGFGYRDFSEAALDLVGRMIRSNPKSAKVARALLQRITIRDNSADHASYLKLADSLRAQGLFNEAISEYARLGPLVKKNPGSPYAKIVDIWPIYCYLKLYETYAKAALKDARYRDYAGKTFNAAMQSVKKLDENPPSRQTNEYSLYKLIRALMRVQYARQYEQAGNQLKANDFYRESVLEVTEGIVSARVGLDWLPESLMMAGSAYEKLKLNKSAENVYKQITKFYEG
;
A
#
# COMPACT_ATOMS: atom_id res chain seq x y z
N GLY A 1 19.81 18.55 17.78
CA GLY A 1 20.06 19.02 19.17
C GLY A 1 19.73 17.93 20.18
N ALA A 2 20.28 18.05 21.37
CA ALA A 2 20.08 17.09 22.44
C ALA A 2 18.62 17.01 22.92
N LEU A 3 18.15 15.81 23.24
CA LEU A 3 16.82 15.55 23.84
C LEU A 3 17.01 15.41 25.34
N PRO A 4 16.51 16.36 26.18
CA PRO A 4 16.62 16.25 27.64
C PRO A 4 15.86 15.03 28.17
N VAL A 5 16.52 14.24 29.01
CA VAL A 5 15.95 13.03 29.61
C VAL A 5 16.47 12.84 31.03
N THR A 6 15.76 12.06 31.83
CA THR A 6 16.30 11.40 33.02
C THR A 6 16.83 10.04 32.61
N ILE A 7 18.10 9.74 32.91
CA ILE A 7 18.73 8.45 32.65
C ILE A 7 18.73 7.66 33.96
N TYR A 8 18.10 6.49 33.96
CA TYR A 8 18.01 5.62 35.13
C TYR A 8 19.20 4.63 35.11
N VAL A 9 20.13 4.83 36.04
CA VAL A 9 21.27 3.94 36.28
C VAL A 9 20.99 3.17 37.58
N GLY A 10 20.72 1.88 37.47
CA GLY A 10 20.15 1.12 38.60
C GLY A 10 18.83 1.75 39.04
N ASN A 11 18.73 2.09 40.34
CA ASN A 11 17.56 2.72 40.92
C ASN A 11 17.63 4.26 40.96
N ALA A 12 18.68 4.86 40.45
CA ALA A 12 18.90 6.32 40.50
C ALA A 12 18.62 6.99 39.14
N GLY A 13 17.70 7.95 39.15
CA GLY A 13 17.46 8.83 37.98
C GLY A 13 18.45 10.00 37.99
N LYS A 14 19.21 10.21 36.92
CA LYS A 14 20.16 11.29 36.76
C LYS A 14 19.77 12.16 35.57
N PRO A 15 19.79 13.50 35.72
CA PRO A 15 19.56 14.40 34.60
C PRO A 15 20.59 14.18 33.48
N GLY A 16 20.11 14.16 32.24
CA GLY A 16 20.98 13.99 31.10
C GLY A 16 20.28 14.38 29.79
N SER A 17 20.89 14.01 28.71
CA SER A 17 20.29 14.17 27.38
C SER A 17 20.71 13.06 26.42
N LEU A 18 19.83 12.70 25.52
CA LEU A 18 20.12 11.85 24.37
C LEU A 18 20.55 12.74 23.21
N LEU A 19 21.70 12.40 22.63
CA LEU A 19 22.28 13.11 21.49
C LEU A 19 21.89 12.47 20.16
N GLY A 20 21.51 11.20 20.18
CA GLY A 20 21.06 10.42 19.04
C GLY A 20 21.35 8.92 19.20
N VAL A 21 20.90 8.16 18.21
CA VAL A 21 21.15 6.72 18.11
C VAL A 21 21.79 6.43 16.74
N ASP A 22 22.87 5.67 16.76
CA ASP A 22 23.45 5.07 15.57
C ASP A 22 23.01 3.59 15.49
N GLY A 23 21.89 3.37 14.81
CA GLY A 23 21.31 2.04 14.70
C GLY A 23 22.18 1.06 13.90
N GLN A 24 23.10 1.53 13.04
CA GLN A 24 24.03 0.66 12.33
C GLN A 24 25.09 0.12 13.28
N LYS A 25 25.62 0.97 14.14
CA LYS A 25 26.60 0.58 15.16
C LYS A 25 25.94 0.02 16.43
N GLY A 26 24.63 0.21 16.61
CA GLY A 26 23.92 -0.18 17.81
C GLY A 26 24.33 0.65 19.04
N ILE A 27 24.61 1.96 18.87
CA ILE A 27 25.12 2.84 19.91
C ILE A 27 24.13 3.97 20.16
N ILE A 28 23.84 4.22 21.44
CA ILE A 28 23.15 5.42 21.92
C ILE A 28 24.21 6.41 22.38
N TYR A 29 24.18 7.62 21.86
CA TYR A 29 24.99 8.71 22.33
C TYR A 29 24.20 9.51 23.36
N ALA A 30 24.72 9.59 24.57
CA ALA A 30 24.11 10.30 25.69
C ALA A 30 25.09 11.22 26.38
N GLN A 31 24.55 12.15 27.15
CA GLN A 31 25.29 12.97 28.09
C GLN A 31 24.58 12.91 29.43
N MET A 32 25.30 12.68 30.51
CA MET A 32 24.74 12.55 31.84
C MET A 32 25.47 13.48 32.80
N GLN A 33 24.71 14.09 33.69
CA GLN A 33 25.28 14.97 34.73
C GLN A 33 26.24 14.16 35.61
N GLY A 34 27.47 14.66 35.76
CA GLY A 34 28.51 14.04 36.57
C GLY A 34 29.34 12.95 35.84
N ALA A 35 28.92 12.47 34.66
CA ALA A 35 29.67 11.49 33.88
C ALA A 35 30.10 11.97 32.48
N GLY A 36 29.58 13.14 32.04
CA GLY A 36 29.92 13.68 30.74
C GLY A 36 29.25 12.94 29.56
N ARG A 37 29.93 12.95 28.41
CA ARG A 37 29.48 12.20 27.21
C ARG A 37 29.77 10.73 27.35
N MET A 38 28.78 9.89 26.94
CA MET A 38 28.89 8.46 27.04
C MET A 38 28.32 7.80 25.78
N GLN A 39 28.80 6.62 25.49
CA GLN A 39 28.26 5.71 24.46
C GLN A 39 27.67 4.49 25.17
N LEU A 40 26.43 4.19 24.90
CA LEU A 40 25.75 3.05 25.47
C LEU A 40 25.42 2.06 24.35
N GLU A 41 25.65 0.78 24.57
CA GLU A 41 25.25 -0.24 23.63
C GLU A 41 23.73 -0.41 23.66
N LEU A 42 23.09 -0.26 22.51
CA LEU A 42 21.63 -0.42 22.35
C LEU A 42 21.16 -1.82 22.76
N ARG A 43 21.99 -2.83 22.45
CA ARG A 43 21.75 -4.21 22.88
C ARG A 43 22.53 -4.44 24.20
N GLY A 44 21.78 -4.63 25.29
CA GLY A 44 22.38 -4.92 26.59
C GLY A 44 22.47 -3.71 27.51
N LEU A 45 21.50 -2.80 27.44
CA LEU A 45 21.39 -1.69 28.38
C LEU A 45 21.36 -2.18 29.83
N ASP A 46 20.67 -3.30 30.10
CA ASP A 46 20.66 -3.92 31.45
C ASP A 46 22.05 -4.34 31.93
N LYS A 47 22.91 -4.85 31.03
CA LYS A 47 24.31 -5.21 31.38
C LYS A 47 25.14 -3.98 31.74
N GLN A 48 24.76 -2.82 31.21
CA GLN A 48 25.37 -1.52 31.49
C GLN A 48 24.68 -0.81 32.69
N ASN A 49 23.81 -1.54 33.40
CA ASN A 49 23.01 -1.02 34.50
C ASN A 49 22.08 0.14 34.13
N ILE A 50 21.74 0.29 32.83
CA ILE A 50 20.78 1.29 32.36
C ILE A 50 19.38 0.67 32.37
N LYS A 51 18.51 1.19 33.22
CA LYS A 51 17.14 0.71 33.38
C LYS A 51 16.14 1.42 32.47
N GLY A 52 16.52 2.56 31.91
CA GLY A 52 15.72 3.28 30.93
C GLY A 52 15.98 4.76 30.89
N PHE A 53 15.16 5.40 30.09
CA PHE A 53 15.16 6.84 29.86
C PHE A 53 13.74 7.36 30.06
N ALA A 54 13.59 8.50 30.74
CA ALA A 54 12.30 9.19 30.83
C ALA A 54 12.45 10.62 30.31
N MET A 55 11.51 11.02 29.51
CA MET A 55 11.43 12.38 28.98
C MET A 55 10.30 13.13 29.66
N ALA A 56 10.62 14.31 30.16
CA ALA A 56 9.59 15.22 30.66
C ALA A 56 8.98 15.96 29.46
N TRP A 57 7.82 15.51 29.04
CA TRP A 57 7.06 16.22 28.00
C TRP A 57 6.51 17.53 28.58
N PRO A 58 6.65 18.66 27.88
CA PRO A 58 5.98 19.90 28.27
C PRO A 58 4.46 19.69 28.38
N ALA A 59 3.84 20.31 29.39
CA ALA A 59 2.39 20.12 29.64
C ALA A 59 1.54 20.48 28.42
N ASP A 60 1.87 21.57 27.73
CA ASP A 60 1.18 21.99 26.52
C ASP A 60 1.36 21.01 25.35
N ALA A 61 2.56 20.40 25.21
CA ALA A 61 2.81 19.37 24.24
C ALA A 61 1.96 18.11 24.51
N MET A 62 1.87 17.67 25.77
CA MET A 62 1.03 16.54 26.16
C MET A 62 -0.45 16.81 25.93
N LYS A 63 -0.93 18.02 26.25
CA LYS A 63 -2.31 18.43 25.98
C LYS A 63 -2.62 18.36 24.48
N THR A 64 -1.71 18.86 23.64
CA THR A 64 -1.86 18.84 22.19
C THR A 64 -1.85 17.40 21.64
N LEU A 65 -0.90 16.57 22.07
CA LEU A 65 -0.85 15.16 21.66
C LEU A 65 -2.09 14.39 22.08
N LYS A 66 -2.62 14.64 23.28
CA LYS A 66 -3.89 14.06 23.72
C LYS A 66 -5.07 14.51 22.84
N SER A 67 -5.11 15.78 22.44
CA SER A 67 -6.10 16.28 21.47
C SER A 67 -5.99 15.53 20.14
N PHE A 68 -4.77 15.37 19.62
CA PHE A 68 -4.52 14.65 18.37
C PHE A 68 -4.87 13.16 18.47
N SER A 69 -4.62 12.51 19.59
CA SER A 69 -5.02 11.12 19.80
C SER A 69 -6.54 10.93 19.81
N ASN A 70 -7.29 12.00 20.10
CA ASN A 70 -8.75 12.04 20.01
C ASN A 70 -9.25 12.59 18.67
N GLU A 71 -8.40 12.59 17.64
CA GLU A 71 -8.71 13.07 16.28
C GLU A 71 -9.13 14.54 16.19
N GLN A 72 -8.81 15.34 17.21
CA GLN A 72 -9.03 16.78 17.23
C GLN A 72 -7.80 17.51 16.70
N TYR A 73 -7.69 17.60 15.38
CA TYR A 73 -6.51 18.13 14.72
C TYR A 73 -6.56 19.66 14.55
N ASN A 74 -5.43 20.32 14.84
CA ASN A 74 -5.23 21.75 14.59
C ASN A 74 -3.79 22.02 14.11
N ALA A 75 -3.64 22.40 12.86
CA ALA A 75 -2.34 22.63 12.24
C ALA A 75 -1.54 23.77 12.91
N GLN A 76 -2.20 24.73 13.55
CA GLN A 76 -1.55 25.83 14.26
C GLN A 76 -0.74 25.36 15.48
N LEU A 77 -1.03 24.16 16.00
CA LEU A 77 -0.32 23.59 17.16
C LEU A 77 0.94 22.80 16.75
N LEU A 78 1.11 22.47 15.48
CA LEU A 78 2.27 21.70 14.99
C LEU A 78 3.62 22.36 15.29
N PRO A 79 3.82 23.69 15.10
CA PRO A 79 5.10 24.32 15.35
C PRO A 79 5.61 24.17 16.77
N SER A 80 4.72 24.13 17.77
CA SER A 80 5.11 23.95 19.18
C SER A 80 5.62 22.54 19.48
N LEU A 81 5.14 21.53 18.75
CA LEU A 81 5.53 20.11 18.90
C LEU A 81 6.80 19.75 18.14
N ARG A 82 7.06 20.39 17.00
CA ARG A 82 8.20 20.07 16.13
C ARG A 82 9.55 19.94 16.84
N PRO A 83 9.99 20.89 17.68
CA PRO A 83 11.31 20.84 18.27
C PRO A 83 11.55 19.62 19.15
N ILE A 84 10.49 19.15 19.82
CA ILE A 84 10.58 18.00 20.72
C ILE A 84 10.38 16.68 19.99
N ILE A 85 9.38 16.59 19.13
CA ILE A 85 9.09 15.39 18.34
C ILE A 85 10.25 15.04 17.41
N TYR A 86 10.83 15.99 16.71
CA TYR A 86 11.94 15.74 15.78
C TYR A 86 13.17 15.15 16.49
N LYS A 87 13.43 15.57 17.73
CA LYS A 87 14.50 14.98 18.55
C LYS A 87 14.12 13.59 19.05
N ALA A 88 12.88 13.41 19.52
CA ALA A 88 12.37 12.12 20.00
C ALA A 88 12.41 11.06 18.89
N MET A 89 12.02 11.42 17.66
CA MET A 89 12.04 10.52 16.51
C MET A 89 13.44 9.97 16.18
N LEU A 90 14.50 10.69 16.47
CA LEU A 90 15.87 10.18 16.32
C LEU A 90 16.27 9.12 17.36
N CYS A 91 15.43 8.90 18.37
CA CYS A 91 15.65 7.93 19.44
C CYS A 91 14.69 6.73 19.37
N LEU A 92 13.86 6.62 18.33
CA LEU A 92 12.87 5.55 18.20
C LEU A 92 13.45 4.13 18.09
N GLU A 93 14.74 3.99 17.76
CA GLU A 93 15.41 2.69 17.76
C GLU A 93 15.71 2.16 19.17
N ILE A 94 15.59 3.01 20.21
CA ILE A 94 15.63 2.54 21.59
C ILE A 94 14.34 1.79 21.89
N PRO A 95 14.40 0.52 22.33
CA PRO A 95 13.20 -0.26 22.60
C PRO A 95 12.24 0.44 23.57
N GLN A 96 10.95 0.32 23.31
CA GLN A 96 9.90 1.02 24.07
C GLN A 96 9.95 0.74 25.58
N GLN A 97 10.37 -0.46 25.96
CA GLN A 97 10.55 -0.84 27.36
C GLN A 97 11.60 0.02 28.10
N TYR A 98 12.56 0.58 27.37
CA TYR A 98 13.57 1.49 27.94
C TYR A 98 13.25 2.96 27.71
N PHE A 99 12.47 3.29 26.67
CA PHE A 99 12.12 4.67 26.34
C PHE A 99 10.74 4.78 25.69
N ALA A 100 9.73 5.11 26.47
CA ALA A 100 8.33 5.14 26.06
C ALA A 100 7.98 6.45 25.30
N ILE A 101 8.46 6.61 24.08
CA ILE A 101 8.19 7.78 23.21
C ILE A 101 7.42 7.44 21.93
N HIS A 102 7.30 6.15 21.60
CA HIS A 102 6.76 5.70 20.32
C HIS A 102 5.34 6.19 20.08
N ASP A 103 4.45 6.07 21.08
CA ASP A 103 3.05 6.45 20.95
C ASP A 103 2.87 7.94 20.63
N ASN A 104 3.61 8.80 21.34
CA ASN A 104 3.55 10.24 21.11
C ASN A 104 4.10 10.65 19.74
N CYS A 105 5.16 10.01 19.30
CA CYS A 105 5.72 10.22 17.96
C CYS A 105 4.76 9.73 16.88
N LEU A 106 4.12 8.58 17.08
CA LEU A 106 3.15 8.02 16.15
C LEU A 106 1.89 8.89 16.05
N VAL A 107 1.36 9.36 17.19
CA VAL A 107 0.22 10.30 17.22
C VAL A 107 0.53 11.54 16.39
N TYR A 108 1.72 12.10 16.51
CA TYR A 108 2.12 13.26 15.71
C TYR A 108 2.19 12.94 14.22
N VAL A 109 2.80 11.82 13.83
CA VAL A 109 2.87 11.40 12.42
C VAL A 109 1.48 11.17 11.84
N LYS A 110 0.59 10.50 12.57
CA LYS A 110 -0.81 10.29 12.14
C LYS A 110 -1.57 11.61 12.01
N ALA A 111 -1.36 12.55 12.92
CA ALA A 111 -1.95 13.89 12.85
C ALA A 111 -1.46 14.66 11.61
N LEU A 112 -0.16 14.60 11.27
CA LEU A 112 0.36 15.19 10.03
C LEU A 112 -0.34 14.61 8.79
N ILE A 113 -0.51 13.28 8.75
CA ILE A 113 -1.16 12.60 7.64
C ILE A 113 -2.64 13.02 7.54
N ALA A 114 -3.35 13.09 8.66
CA ALA A 114 -4.75 13.50 8.71
C ALA A 114 -4.96 14.97 8.29
N MET A 115 -4.00 15.85 8.62
CA MET A 115 -4.01 17.26 8.23
C MET A 115 -3.36 17.52 6.87
N GLU A 116 -3.11 16.48 6.08
CA GLU A 116 -2.51 16.55 4.73
C GLU A 116 -1.11 17.18 4.68
N GLN A 117 -0.40 17.19 5.82
CA GLN A 117 0.98 17.66 5.92
C GLN A 117 1.96 16.57 5.44
N TYR A 118 1.73 16.05 4.23
CA TYR A 118 2.40 14.87 3.70
C TYR A 118 3.92 15.01 3.58
N ASN A 119 4.40 16.20 3.22
CA ASN A 119 5.84 16.43 3.07
C ASN A 119 6.57 16.31 4.41
N GLU A 120 5.97 16.82 5.49
CA GLU A 120 6.54 16.72 6.83
C GLU A 120 6.49 15.27 7.35
N ALA A 121 5.36 14.59 7.18
CA ALA A 121 5.22 13.18 7.54
C ALA A 121 6.23 12.31 6.78
N PHE A 122 6.39 12.52 5.47
CA PHE A 122 7.36 11.82 4.63
C PHE A 122 8.80 12.09 5.10
N TYR A 123 9.15 13.34 5.37
CA TYR A 123 10.47 13.72 5.89
C TYR A 123 10.79 12.96 7.18
N LEU A 124 9.87 12.93 8.13
CA LEU A 124 10.07 12.25 9.42
C LEU A 124 10.22 10.73 9.23
N LEU A 125 9.29 10.09 8.53
CA LEU A 125 9.32 8.63 8.31
C LEU A 125 10.54 8.19 7.48
N SER A 126 11.00 9.00 6.53
CA SER A 126 12.18 8.68 5.72
C SER A 126 13.50 8.73 6.51
N ARG A 127 13.53 9.35 7.68
CA ARG A 127 14.71 9.42 8.57
C ARG A 127 14.79 8.29 9.58
N ILE A 128 13.69 7.53 9.75
CA ILE A 128 13.65 6.41 10.68
C ILE A 128 14.04 5.13 9.92
N ASN A 129 14.83 4.26 10.58
CA ASN A 129 14.99 2.91 10.12
C ASN A 129 13.88 2.01 10.70
N LEU A 130 12.75 1.95 10.00
CA LEU A 130 11.57 1.22 10.45
C LEU A 130 11.87 -0.26 10.77
N ASN A 131 12.81 -0.89 10.05
CA ASN A 131 13.18 -2.28 10.30
C ASN A 131 13.92 -2.51 11.62
N LYS A 132 14.42 -1.45 12.26
CA LYS A 132 15.11 -1.50 13.56
C LYS A 132 14.19 -1.26 14.74
N LEU A 133 12.94 -0.83 14.49
CA LEU A 133 11.96 -0.66 15.55
C LEU A 133 11.56 -2.02 16.15
N ASP A 134 11.19 -2.03 17.42
CA ASP A 134 10.61 -3.21 18.06
C ASP A 134 9.21 -3.55 17.49
N GLY A 135 8.66 -4.72 17.87
CA GLY A 135 7.52 -5.33 17.20
C GLY A 135 6.31 -4.41 16.97
N PHE A 136 5.84 -3.73 18.01
CA PHE A 136 4.67 -2.83 17.90
C PHE A 136 5.05 -1.53 17.17
N GLY A 137 6.18 -0.92 17.51
CA GLY A 137 6.67 0.29 16.84
C GLY A 137 6.86 0.06 15.34
N TYR A 138 7.45 -1.06 14.94
CA TYR A 138 7.56 -1.43 13.53
C TYR A 138 6.20 -1.47 12.85
N ARG A 139 5.22 -2.19 13.40
CA ARG A 139 3.90 -2.36 12.79
C ARG A 139 3.20 -1.02 12.62
N ASP A 140 3.12 -0.26 13.70
CA ASP A 140 2.33 0.97 13.73
C ASP A 140 2.92 2.07 12.83
N PHE A 141 4.26 2.23 12.82
CA PHE A 141 4.91 3.17 11.91
C PHE A 141 4.93 2.71 10.45
N SER A 142 4.97 1.40 10.20
CA SER A 142 4.85 0.85 8.84
C SER A 142 3.45 1.06 8.28
N GLU A 143 2.40 0.86 9.07
CA GLU A 143 1.02 1.17 8.68
C GLU A 143 0.83 2.66 8.38
N ALA A 144 1.40 3.55 9.22
CA ALA A 144 1.37 4.99 8.97
C ALA A 144 2.11 5.36 7.67
N ALA A 145 3.25 4.71 7.38
CA ALA A 145 3.98 4.92 6.14
C ALA A 145 3.18 4.45 4.90
N LEU A 146 2.47 3.32 5.00
CA LEU A 146 1.59 2.82 3.93
C LEU A 146 0.41 3.77 3.68
N ASP A 147 -0.25 4.26 4.73
CA ASP A 147 -1.34 5.24 4.62
C ASP A 147 -0.85 6.55 3.99
N LEU A 148 0.29 7.06 4.46
CA LEU A 148 0.92 8.25 3.89
C LEU A 148 1.17 8.10 2.39
N VAL A 149 1.81 7.00 1.97
CA VAL A 149 2.11 6.75 0.55
C VAL A 149 0.83 6.68 -0.27
N GLY A 150 -0.19 5.98 0.21
CA GLY A 150 -1.48 5.90 -0.47
C GLY A 150 -2.14 7.27 -0.63
N ARG A 151 -2.10 8.12 0.39
CA ARG A 151 -2.67 9.48 0.34
C ARG A 151 -1.85 10.42 -0.54
N MET A 152 -0.52 10.38 -0.47
CA MET A 152 0.36 11.17 -1.35
C MET A 152 0.09 10.86 -2.82
N ILE A 153 -0.04 9.60 -3.18
CA ILE A 153 -0.29 9.19 -4.57
C ILE A 153 -1.69 9.61 -5.01
N ARG A 154 -2.71 9.47 -4.15
CA ARG A 154 -4.07 9.96 -4.45
C ARG A 154 -4.14 11.46 -4.68
N SER A 155 -3.43 12.24 -3.86
CA SER A 155 -3.42 13.70 -4.00
C SER A 155 -2.61 14.16 -5.21
N ASN A 156 -1.52 13.45 -5.54
CA ASN A 156 -0.68 13.76 -6.68
C ASN A 156 -0.04 12.48 -7.25
N PRO A 157 -0.62 11.87 -8.30
CA PRO A 157 -0.06 10.65 -8.92
C PRO A 157 1.39 10.78 -9.40
N LYS A 158 1.87 11.99 -9.72
CA LYS A 158 3.27 12.24 -10.12
C LYS A 158 4.25 11.98 -8.97
N SER A 159 3.79 12.02 -7.72
CA SER A 159 4.61 11.72 -6.53
C SER A 159 4.83 10.22 -6.30
N ALA A 160 4.18 9.34 -7.07
CA ALA A 160 4.19 7.89 -6.84
C ALA A 160 5.61 7.31 -6.69
N LYS A 161 6.55 7.70 -7.56
CA LYS A 161 7.93 7.21 -7.49
C LYS A 161 8.61 7.62 -6.18
N VAL A 162 8.48 8.87 -5.76
CA VAL A 162 9.08 9.40 -4.54
C VAL A 162 8.42 8.77 -3.32
N ALA A 163 7.10 8.76 -3.28
CA ALA A 163 6.33 8.18 -2.17
C ALA A 163 6.68 6.70 -1.96
N ARG A 164 6.74 5.91 -3.03
CA ARG A 164 7.10 4.48 -2.96
C ARG A 164 8.53 4.22 -2.51
N ALA A 165 9.46 5.16 -2.70
CA ALA A 165 10.83 5.00 -2.20
C ALA A 165 10.88 4.81 -0.67
N LEU A 166 9.92 5.36 0.09
CA LEU A 166 9.77 5.09 1.52
C LEU A 166 9.49 3.62 1.79
N LEU A 167 8.60 3.01 1.02
CA LEU A 167 8.18 1.61 1.20
C LEU A 167 9.26 0.61 0.80
N GLN A 168 10.11 0.95 -0.17
CA GLN A 168 11.22 0.08 -0.59
C GLN A 168 12.23 -0.15 0.55
N ARG A 169 12.26 0.72 1.55
CA ARG A 169 13.10 0.62 2.74
C ARG A 169 12.51 -0.26 3.84
N ILE A 170 11.24 -0.66 3.72
CA ILE A 170 10.54 -1.48 4.71
C ILE A 170 10.56 -2.93 4.25
N THR A 171 11.02 -3.83 5.12
CA THR A 171 10.92 -5.27 4.90
C THR A 171 9.52 -5.73 5.25
N ILE A 172 8.81 -6.34 4.30
CA ILE A 172 7.48 -6.93 4.57
C ILE A 172 7.70 -8.16 5.44
N ARG A 173 7.11 -8.18 6.62
CA ARG A 173 7.15 -9.36 7.50
C ARG A 173 6.15 -10.41 7.01
N ASP A 174 6.50 -11.68 7.26
CA ASP A 174 5.66 -12.81 6.84
C ASP A 174 4.51 -13.04 7.85
N ASN A 175 3.55 -12.14 7.84
CA ASN A 175 2.34 -12.23 8.63
C ASN A 175 1.14 -11.64 7.85
N SER A 176 -0.07 -12.10 8.19
CA SER A 176 -1.30 -11.74 7.47
C SER A 176 -1.65 -10.25 7.55
N ALA A 177 -1.29 -9.56 8.63
CA ALA A 177 -1.57 -8.13 8.78
C ALA A 177 -0.73 -7.29 7.82
N ASP A 178 0.59 -7.57 7.73
CA ASP A 178 1.48 -6.91 6.77
C ASP A 178 1.03 -7.21 5.34
N HIS A 179 0.69 -8.47 5.03
CA HIS A 179 0.22 -8.87 3.71
C HIS A 179 -1.06 -8.10 3.31
N ALA A 180 -2.03 -7.97 4.22
CA ALA A 180 -3.25 -7.20 3.99
C ALA A 180 -2.96 -5.72 3.70
N SER A 181 -2.07 -5.11 4.48
CA SER A 181 -1.71 -3.69 4.33
C SER A 181 -1.02 -3.41 2.99
N TYR A 182 -0.09 -4.27 2.56
CA TYR A 182 0.57 -4.14 1.26
C TYR A 182 -0.36 -4.45 0.09
N LEU A 183 -1.28 -5.41 0.23
CA LEU A 183 -2.30 -5.67 -0.76
C LEU A 183 -3.20 -4.43 -0.96
N LYS A 184 -3.65 -3.82 0.13
CA LYS A 184 -4.45 -2.58 0.09
C LYS A 184 -3.73 -1.44 -0.64
N LEU A 185 -2.41 -1.32 -0.47
CA LEU A 185 -1.63 -0.35 -1.24
C LEU A 185 -1.62 -0.68 -2.73
N ALA A 186 -1.34 -1.93 -3.11
CA ALA A 186 -1.32 -2.35 -4.51
C ALA A 186 -2.69 -2.12 -5.17
N ASP A 187 -3.78 -2.44 -4.46
CA ASP A 187 -5.15 -2.19 -4.89
C ASP A 187 -5.44 -0.69 -5.07
N SER A 188 -4.95 0.15 -4.16
CA SER A 188 -5.09 1.61 -4.27
C SER A 188 -4.36 2.16 -5.50
N LEU A 189 -3.16 1.67 -5.80
CA LEU A 189 -2.41 2.03 -7.01
C LEU A 189 -3.17 1.61 -8.28
N ARG A 190 -3.68 0.38 -8.31
CA ARG A 190 -4.49 -0.15 -9.40
C ARG A 190 -5.75 0.67 -9.64
N ALA A 191 -6.49 0.99 -8.57
CA ALA A 191 -7.71 1.79 -8.65
C ALA A 191 -7.47 3.20 -9.21
N GLN A 192 -6.26 3.75 -9.03
CA GLN A 192 -5.85 5.04 -9.56
C GLN A 192 -5.27 4.97 -10.99
N GLY A 193 -5.25 3.80 -11.62
CA GLY A 193 -4.68 3.59 -12.94
C GLY A 193 -3.14 3.57 -12.99
N LEU A 194 -2.48 3.52 -11.85
CA LEU A 194 -1.02 3.41 -11.71
C LEU A 194 -0.61 1.93 -11.83
N PHE A 195 -0.87 1.36 -13.01
CA PHE A 195 -0.79 -0.08 -13.23
C PHE A 195 0.63 -0.65 -13.12
N ASN A 196 1.66 0.09 -13.58
CA ASN A 196 3.06 -0.35 -13.46
C ASN A 196 3.49 -0.43 -11.99
N GLU A 197 3.10 0.56 -11.20
CA GLU A 197 3.36 0.61 -9.76
C GLU A 197 2.61 -0.50 -9.03
N ALA A 198 1.34 -0.73 -9.38
CA ALA A 198 0.55 -1.80 -8.81
C ALA A 198 1.16 -3.19 -9.09
N ILE A 199 1.57 -3.47 -10.34
CA ILE A 199 2.26 -4.70 -10.73
C ILE A 199 3.52 -4.91 -9.87
N SER A 200 4.30 -3.85 -9.64
CA SER A 200 5.52 -3.94 -8.84
C SER A 200 5.23 -4.32 -7.37
N GLU A 201 4.15 -3.78 -6.78
CA GLU A 201 3.79 -4.12 -5.39
C GLU A 201 3.18 -5.53 -5.30
N TYR A 202 2.33 -5.95 -6.25
CA TYR A 202 1.85 -7.34 -6.31
C TYR A 202 3.01 -8.34 -6.48
N ALA A 203 3.99 -8.02 -7.33
CA ALA A 203 5.16 -8.87 -7.54
C ALA A 203 6.04 -8.98 -6.29
N ARG A 204 6.13 -7.91 -5.49
CA ARG A 204 6.84 -7.90 -4.22
C ARG A 204 6.14 -8.75 -3.15
N LEU A 205 4.81 -8.69 -3.12
CA LEU A 205 3.99 -9.43 -2.15
C LEU A 205 3.83 -10.91 -2.50
N GLY A 206 3.74 -11.23 -3.79
CA GLY A 206 3.43 -12.58 -4.28
C GLY A 206 4.27 -13.71 -3.68
N PRO A 207 5.62 -13.63 -3.68
CA PRO A 207 6.47 -14.68 -3.10
C PRO A 207 6.24 -14.91 -1.61
N LEU A 208 5.85 -13.86 -0.86
CA LEU A 208 5.62 -13.93 0.58
C LEU A 208 4.29 -14.65 0.88
N VAL A 209 3.21 -14.27 0.20
CA VAL A 209 1.90 -14.93 0.39
C VAL A 209 1.90 -16.38 -0.04
N LYS A 210 2.68 -16.73 -1.07
CA LYS A 210 2.76 -18.11 -1.60
C LYS A 210 3.50 -19.07 -0.68
N LYS A 211 4.31 -18.58 0.24
CA LYS A 211 4.92 -19.42 1.29
C LYS A 211 3.87 -20.01 2.23
N ASN A 212 2.72 -19.39 2.33
CA ASN A 212 1.59 -19.87 3.11
C ASN A 212 0.44 -20.28 2.16
N PRO A 213 0.29 -21.56 1.82
CA PRO A 213 -0.76 -22.02 0.89
C PRO A 213 -2.19 -21.74 1.36
N GLY A 214 -2.39 -21.53 2.68
CA GLY A 214 -3.66 -21.15 3.27
C GLY A 214 -3.93 -19.64 3.26
N SER A 215 -3.01 -18.83 2.71
CA SER A 215 -3.22 -17.38 2.64
C SER A 215 -4.42 -17.03 1.75
N PRO A 216 -5.37 -16.22 2.24
CA PRO A 216 -6.51 -15.77 1.44
C PRO A 216 -6.09 -14.88 0.27
N TYR A 217 -4.84 -14.43 0.23
CA TYR A 217 -4.31 -13.53 -0.79
C TYR A 217 -3.56 -14.25 -1.92
N ALA A 218 -3.27 -15.55 -1.78
CA ALA A 218 -2.40 -16.30 -2.68
C ALA A 218 -2.84 -16.27 -4.16
N LYS A 219 -4.14 -16.31 -4.44
CA LYS A 219 -4.68 -16.23 -5.80
C LYS A 219 -4.83 -14.79 -6.28
N ILE A 220 -5.27 -13.89 -5.43
CA ILE A 220 -5.51 -12.48 -5.78
C ILE A 220 -4.24 -11.78 -6.27
N VAL A 221 -3.09 -12.03 -5.66
CA VAL A 221 -1.80 -11.45 -6.07
C VAL A 221 -1.32 -11.93 -7.44
N ASP A 222 -1.85 -13.05 -7.93
CA ASP A 222 -1.58 -13.56 -9.29
C ASP A 222 -2.56 -12.99 -10.33
N ILE A 223 -3.78 -12.70 -9.95
CA ILE A 223 -4.85 -12.29 -10.86
C ILE A 223 -4.77 -10.79 -11.17
N TRP A 224 -4.63 -9.92 -10.16
CA TRP A 224 -4.60 -8.48 -10.36
C TRP A 224 -3.49 -7.96 -11.28
N PRO A 225 -2.26 -8.50 -11.27
CA PRO A 225 -1.26 -8.10 -12.26
C PRO A 225 -1.71 -8.31 -13.70
N ILE A 226 -2.47 -9.36 -13.98
CA ILE A 226 -2.99 -9.64 -15.33
C ILE A 226 -3.97 -8.54 -15.76
N TYR A 227 -4.87 -8.14 -14.86
CA TYR A 227 -5.74 -7.00 -15.08
C TYR A 227 -4.93 -5.73 -15.40
N CYS A 228 -3.89 -5.44 -14.63
CA CYS A 228 -3.04 -4.29 -14.85
C CYS A 228 -2.35 -4.34 -16.23
N TYR A 229 -1.84 -5.50 -16.64
CA TYR A 229 -1.26 -5.68 -17.97
C TYR A 229 -2.28 -5.43 -19.09
N LEU A 230 -3.52 -5.90 -18.94
CA LEU A 230 -4.57 -5.68 -19.93
C LEU A 230 -4.95 -4.19 -20.05
N LYS A 231 -5.01 -3.47 -18.93
CA LYS A 231 -5.25 -2.02 -18.92
C LYS A 231 -4.07 -1.22 -19.51
N LEU A 232 -2.84 -1.61 -19.25
CA LEU A 232 -1.67 -1.04 -19.88
C LEU A 232 -1.66 -1.30 -21.39
N TYR A 233 -2.03 -2.52 -21.80
CA TYR A 233 -2.18 -2.84 -23.22
C TYR A 233 -3.18 -1.90 -23.88
N GLU A 234 -4.37 -1.70 -23.31
CA GLU A 234 -5.37 -0.77 -23.85
C GLU A 234 -4.82 0.64 -24.01
N THR A 235 -4.05 1.10 -23.03
CA THR A 235 -3.43 2.43 -23.03
C THR A 235 -2.39 2.55 -24.14
N TYR A 236 -1.48 1.57 -24.25
CA TYR A 236 -0.43 1.57 -25.27
C TYR A 236 -0.97 1.31 -26.65
N ALA A 237 -1.99 0.47 -26.82
CA ALA A 237 -2.62 0.24 -28.11
C ALA A 237 -3.29 1.51 -28.65
N LYS A 238 -3.98 2.28 -27.80
CA LYS A 238 -4.54 3.59 -28.16
C LYS A 238 -3.44 4.60 -28.50
N ALA A 239 -2.35 4.63 -27.74
CA ALA A 239 -1.22 5.51 -28.02
C ALA A 239 -0.50 5.14 -29.33
N ALA A 240 -0.43 3.86 -29.65
CA ALA A 240 0.19 3.35 -30.88
C ALA A 240 -0.53 3.78 -32.17
N LEU A 241 -1.80 4.17 -32.09
CA LEU A 241 -2.54 4.78 -33.20
C LEU A 241 -1.97 6.14 -33.59
N LYS A 242 -1.38 6.85 -32.64
CA LYS A 242 -0.80 8.19 -32.83
C LYS A 242 0.72 8.16 -32.96
N ASP A 243 1.37 7.22 -32.30
CA ASP A 243 2.82 7.08 -32.23
C ASP A 243 3.24 5.61 -32.25
N ALA A 244 3.86 5.20 -33.35
CA ALA A 244 4.27 3.81 -33.60
C ALA A 244 5.22 3.23 -32.53
N ARG A 245 5.95 4.07 -31.77
CA ARG A 245 6.84 3.65 -30.70
C ARG A 245 6.12 2.86 -29.60
N TYR A 246 4.82 3.10 -29.40
CA TYR A 246 4.02 2.39 -28.41
C TYR A 246 3.59 0.98 -28.84
N ARG A 247 3.79 0.57 -30.10
CA ARG A 247 3.42 -0.79 -30.57
C ARG A 247 4.19 -1.89 -29.86
N ASP A 248 5.48 -1.68 -29.65
CA ASP A 248 6.33 -2.64 -28.91
C ASP A 248 5.89 -2.79 -27.45
N TYR A 249 5.59 -1.67 -26.77
CA TYR A 249 5.06 -1.69 -25.40
C TYR A 249 3.70 -2.40 -25.32
N ALA A 250 2.80 -2.14 -26.27
CA ALA A 250 1.52 -2.82 -26.36
C ALA A 250 1.72 -4.34 -26.55
N GLY A 251 2.58 -4.74 -27.47
CA GLY A 251 2.89 -6.16 -27.70
C GLY A 251 3.46 -6.85 -26.47
N LYS A 252 4.41 -6.25 -25.80
CA LYS A 252 5.02 -6.80 -24.56
C LYS A 252 4.00 -6.96 -23.44
N THR A 253 3.16 -5.96 -23.20
CA THR A 253 2.15 -6.02 -22.15
C THR A 253 1.07 -7.05 -22.45
N PHE A 254 0.64 -7.16 -23.71
CA PHE A 254 -0.32 -8.19 -24.10
C PHE A 254 0.24 -9.60 -23.94
N ASN A 255 1.48 -9.83 -24.38
CA ASN A 255 2.15 -11.11 -24.21
C ASN A 255 2.33 -11.49 -22.75
N ALA A 256 2.66 -10.53 -21.87
CA ALA A 256 2.75 -10.77 -20.42
C ALA A 256 1.39 -11.18 -19.84
N ALA A 257 0.30 -10.50 -20.22
CA ALA A 257 -1.06 -10.86 -19.82
C ALA A 257 -1.42 -12.26 -20.29
N MET A 258 -1.20 -12.57 -21.57
CA MET A 258 -1.51 -13.86 -22.18
C MET A 258 -0.78 -15.02 -21.50
N GLN A 259 0.52 -14.88 -21.25
CA GLN A 259 1.31 -15.91 -20.56
C GLN A 259 0.82 -16.11 -19.11
N SER A 260 0.45 -15.03 -18.44
CA SER A 260 -0.05 -15.11 -17.06
C SER A 260 -1.44 -15.73 -16.99
N VAL A 261 -2.33 -15.42 -17.95
CA VAL A 261 -3.65 -16.10 -18.05
C VAL A 261 -3.47 -17.59 -18.31
N LYS A 262 -2.56 -17.99 -19.22
CA LYS A 262 -2.29 -19.40 -19.49
C LYS A 262 -1.86 -20.16 -18.22
N LYS A 263 -0.97 -19.59 -17.42
CA LYS A 263 -0.57 -20.18 -16.12
C LYS A 263 -1.73 -20.26 -15.14
N LEU A 264 -2.61 -19.26 -15.13
CA LEU A 264 -3.76 -19.23 -14.26
C LEU A 264 -4.81 -20.28 -14.71
N ASP A 265 -4.96 -20.51 -16.01
CA ASP A 265 -5.83 -21.54 -16.59
C ASP A 265 -5.38 -22.98 -16.24
N GLU A 266 -4.08 -23.19 -15.97
CA GLU A 266 -3.54 -24.49 -15.51
C GLU A 266 -3.97 -24.82 -14.06
N ASN A 267 -4.22 -23.78 -13.24
CA ASN A 267 -4.69 -23.93 -11.86
C ASN A 267 -5.65 -22.79 -11.49
N PRO A 268 -6.87 -22.79 -12.04
CA PRO A 268 -7.83 -21.72 -11.83
C PRO A 268 -8.34 -21.67 -10.39
N PRO A 269 -8.84 -20.51 -9.93
CA PRO A 269 -9.54 -20.42 -8.67
C PRO A 269 -10.75 -21.36 -8.61
N SER A 270 -11.07 -21.85 -7.42
CA SER A 270 -12.29 -22.66 -7.23
C SER A 270 -13.55 -21.82 -7.50
N ARG A 271 -14.54 -22.42 -8.14
CA ARG A 271 -15.86 -21.79 -8.41
C ARG A 271 -16.57 -21.27 -7.15
N GLN A 272 -16.21 -21.77 -6.00
CA GLN A 272 -16.81 -21.40 -4.72
C GLN A 272 -16.15 -20.18 -4.08
N THR A 273 -15.10 -19.61 -4.69
CA THR A 273 -14.34 -18.48 -4.19
C THR A 273 -14.65 -17.20 -4.95
N ASN A 274 -14.50 -16.06 -4.30
CA ASN A 274 -14.68 -14.76 -4.94
C ASN A 274 -13.67 -14.52 -6.08
N GLU A 275 -12.45 -15.07 -5.95
CA GLU A 275 -11.39 -14.98 -6.95
C GLU A 275 -11.79 -15.60 -8.28
N TYR A 276 -12.74 -16.55 -8.28
CA TYR A 276 -13.26 -17.11 -9.52
C TYR A 276 -13.98 -16.08 -10.37
N SER A 277 -14.78 -15.21 -9.78
CA SER A 277 -15.45 -14.13 -10.53
C SER A 277 -14.47 -13.14 -11.11
N LEU A 278 -13.38 -12.81 -10.38
CA LEU A 278 -12.31 -11.97 -10.87
C LEU A 278 -11.53 -12.65 -12.02
N TYR A 279 -11.23 -13.94 -11.88
CA TYR A 279 -10.62 -14.73 -12.95
C TYR A 279 -11.46 -14.71 -14.22
N LYS A 280 -12.79 -14.86 -14.10
CA LYS A 280 -13.72 -14.76 -15.22
C LYS A 280 -13.77 -13.38 -15.87
N LEU A 281 -13.69 -12.31 -15.07
CA LEU A 281 -13.53 -10.94 -15.59
C LEU A 281 -12.25 -10.82 -16.43
N ILE A 282 -11.13 -11.34 -15.93
CA ILE A 282 -9.83 -11.31 -16.66
C ILE A 282 -9.96 -12.05 -18.02
N ARG A 283 -10.55 -13.25 -18.03
CA ARG A 283 -10.77 -14.01 -19.27
C ARG A 283 -11.64 -13.24 -20.25
N ALA A 284 -12.71 -12.64 -19.75
CA ALA A 284 -13.60 -11.84 -20.57
C ALA A 284 -12.89 -10.60 -21.16
N LEU A 285 -12.08 -9.89 -20.36
CA LEU A 285 -11.26 -8.79 -20.86
C LEU A 285 -10.27 -9.24 -21.95
N MET A 286 -9.67 -10.42 -21.81
CA MET A 286 -8.82 -11.00 -22.85
C MET A 286 -9.61 -11.24 -24.14
N ARG A 287 -10.82 -11.80 -24.06
CA ARG A 287 -11.69 -12.02 -25.22
C ARG A 287 -12.04 -10.71 -25.94
N VAL A 288 -12.34 -9.66 -25.16
CA VAL A 288 -12.58 -8.32 -25.71
C VAL A 288 -11.35 -7.80 -26.47
N GLN A 289 -10.13 -8.03 -25.97
CA GLN A 289 -8.93 -7.60 -26.69
C GLN A 289 -8.77 -8.35 -28.02
N TYR A 290 -9.02 -9.66 -28.06
CA TYR A 290 -9.03 -10.41 -29.32
C TYR A 290 -10.11 -9.92 -30.27
N ALA A 291 -11.34 -9.67 -29.78
CA ALA A 291 -12.42 -9.11 -30.59
C ALA A 291 -12.01 -7.80 -31.26
N ARG A 292 -11.39 -6.87 -30.50
CA ARG A 292 -10.91 -5.58 -31.01
C ARG A 292 -9.82 -5.74 -32.08
N GLN A 293 -8.90 -6.70 -31.93
CA GLN A 293 -7.88 -6.98 -32.91
C GLN A 293 -8.51 -7.47 -34.24
N TYR A 294 -9.53 -8.34 -34.17
CA TYR A 294 -10.26 -8.80 -35.35
C TYR A 294 -11.13 -7.70 -35.98
N GLU A 295 -11.75 -6.82 -35.20
CA GLU A 295 -12.41 -5.61 -35.71
C GLU A 295 -11.46 -4.74 -36.52
N GLN A 296 -10.26 -4.47 -35.98
CA GLN A 296 -9.23 -3.67 -36.64
C GLN A 296 -8.72 -4.34 -37.92
N ALA A 297 -8.72 -5.66 -37.96
CA ALA A 297 -8.36 -6.45 -39.16
C ALA A 297 -9.54 -6.60 -40.15
N GLY A 298 -10.69 -5.99 -39.90
CA GLY A 298 -11.89 -6.07 -40.75
C GLY A 298 -12.67 -7.37 -40.66
N ASN A 299 -12.33 -8.27 -39.75
CA ASN A 299 -13.00 -9.57 -39.56
C ASN A 299 -14.09 -9.48 -38.49
N GLN A 300 -15.23 -8.88 -38.85
CA GLN A 300 -16.34 -8.65 -37.93
C GLN A 300 -16.98 -9.93 -37.40
N LEU A 301 -17.03 -11.00 -38.23
CA LEU A 301 -17.60 -12.29 -37.79
C LEU A 301 -16.82 -12.84 -36.60
N LYS A 302 -15.51 -12.91 -36.72
CA LYS A 302 -14.63 -13.42 -35.68
C LYS A 302 -14.59 -12.51 -34.47
N ALA A 303 -14.66 -11.19 -34.67
CA ALA A 303 -14.82 -10.24 -33.58
C ALA A 303 -16.08 -10.50 -32.75
N ASN A 304 -17.22 -10.72 -33.43
CA ASN A 304 -18.49 -11.02 -32.76
C ASN A 304 -18.44 -12.33 -31.97
N ASP A 305 -17.74 -13.35 -32.47
CA ASP A 305 -17.58 -14.61 -31.72
C ASP A 305 -16.82 -14.38 -30.41
N PHE A 306 -15.74 -13.60 -30.42
CA PHE A 306 -15.03 -13.25 -29.21
C PHE A 306 -15.84 -12.35 -28.25
N TYR A 307 -16.67 -11.46 -28.76
CA TYR A 307 -17.59 -10.69 -27.90
C TYR A 307 -18.62 -11.62 -27.25
N ARG A 308 -19.17 -12.62 -27.94
CA ARG A 308 -20.06 -13.63 -27.35
C ARG A 308 -19.35 -14.43 -26.27
N GLU A 309 -18.12 -14.90 -26.55
CA GLU A 309 -17.31 -15.59 -25.54
C GLU A 309 -17.06 -14.70 -24.31
N SER A 310 -16.77 -13.42 -24.49
CA SER A 310 -16.58 -12.50 -23.37
C SER A 310 -17.82 -12.34 -22.50
N VAL A 311 -19.00 -12.28 -23.11
CA VAL A 311 -20.29 -12.25 -22.38
C VAL A 311 -20.48 -13.52 -21.56
N LEU A 312 -20.19 -14.70 -22.14
CA LEU A 312 -20.32 -15.97 -21.42
C LEU A 312 -19.38 -16.03 -20.20
N GLU A 313 -18.10 -15.66 -20.39
CA GLU A 313 -17.11 -15.64 -19.29
C GLU A 313 -17.54 -14.71 -18.17
N VAL A 314 -17.91 -13.48 -18.49
CA VAL A 314 -18.26 -12.50 -17.45
C VAL A 314 -19.57 -12.81 -16.77
N THR A 315 -20.55 -13.35 -17.50
CA THR A 315 -21.84 -13.75 -16.91
C THR A 315 -21.64 -14.89 -15.92
N GLU A 316 -20.83 -15.89 -16.25
CA GLU A 316 -20.45 -16.96 -15.32
C GLU A 316 -19.77 -16.38 -14.05
N GLY A 317 -18.90 -15.39 -14.22
CA GLY A 317 -18.26 -14.67 -13.11
C GLY A 317 -19.26 -13.91 -12.23
N ILE A 318 -20.19 -13.19 -12.84
CA ILE A 318 -21.24 -12.43 -12.12
C ILE A 318 -22.14 -13.35 -11.31
N VAL A 319 -22.60 -14.46 -11.92
CA VAL A 319 -23.50 -15.43 -11.26
C VAL A 319 -22.80 -16.11 -10.07
N SER A 320 -21.49 -16.35 -10.15
CA SER A 320 -20.72 -16.96 -9.06
C SER A 320 -20.29 -15.95 -7.98
N ALA A 321 -20.42 -14.64 -8.24
CA ALA A 321 -19.96 -13.60 -7.34
C ALA A 321 -20.91 -13.39 -6.16
N ARG A 322 -20.32 -13.00 -5.02
CA ARG A 322 -21.09 -12.43 -3.90
C ARG A 322 -21.32 -10.93 -4.15
N VAL A 323 -22.47 -10.43 -3.72
CA VAL A 323 -22.79 -9.00 -3.78
C VAL A 323 -21.75 -8.22 -2.93
N GLY A 324 -21.30 -7.07 -3.45
CA GLY A 324 -20.36 -6.20 -2.74
C GLY A 324 -18.88 -6.42 -3.08
N LEU A 325 -18.56 -7.20 -4.11
CA LEU A 325 -17.17 -7.29 -4.61
C LEU A 325 -16.81 -6.04 -5.43
N ASP A 326 -15.64 -5.47 -5.18
CA ASP A 326 -15.17 -4.23 -5.80
C ASP A 326 -15.05 -4.29 -7.33
N TRP A 327 -14.88 -5.48 -7.91
CA TRP A 327 -14.75 -5.67 -9.37
C TRP A 327 -16.07 -6.02 -10.06
N LEU A 328 -17.16 -6.19 -9.32
CA LEU A 328 -18.45 -6.56 -9.89
C LEU A 328 -19.06 -5.45 -10.76
N PRO A 329 -18.99 -4.15 -10.38
CA PRO A 329 -19.41 -3.05 -11.27
C PRO A 329 -18.67 -3.06 -12.61
N GLU A 330 -17.37 -3.31 -12.61
CA GLU A 330 -16.59 -3.40 -13.84
C GLU A 330 -17.00 -4.63 -14.69
N SER A 331 -17.31 -5.75 -14.04
CA SER A 331 -17.82 -6.93 -14.72
C SER A 331 -19.15 -6.65 -15.44
N LEU A 332 -20.05 -5.93 -14.78
CA LEU A 332 -21.32 -5.49 -15.37
C LEU A 332 -21.09 -4.49 -16.52
N MET A 333 -20.22 -3.50 -16.34
CA MET A 333 -19.86 -2.54 -17.39
C MET A 333 -19.31 -3.23 -18.63
N MET A 334 -18.45 -4.23 -18.44
CA MET A 334 -17.85 -4.99 -19.53
C MET A 334 -18.89 -5.84 -20.25
N ALA A 335 -19.81 -6.49 -19.51
CA ALA A 335 -20.92 -7.23 -20.10
C ALA A 335 -21.82 -6.31 -20.95
N GLY A 336 -22.21 -5.15 -20.43
CA GLY A 336 -23.01 -4.15 -21.14
C GLY A 336 -22.34 -3.72 -22.44
N SER A 337 -21.05 -3.36 -22.39
CA SER A 337 -20.28 -2.95 -23.57
C SER A 337 -20.15 -4.06 -24.62
N ALA A 338 -19.99 -5.31 -24.20
CA ALA A 338 -19.96 -6.45 -25.14
C ALA A 338 -21.34 -6.69 -25.80
N TYR A 339 -22.43 -6.53 -25.06
CA TYR A 339 -23.78 -6.59 -25.63
C TYR A 339 -24.02 -5.47 -26.67
N GLU A 340 -23.56 -4.24 -26.41
CA GLU A 340 -23.65 -3.15 -27.40
C GLU A 340 -22.89 -3.48 -28.69
N LYS A 341 -21.69 -4.05 -28.58
CA LYS A 341 -20.90 -4.51 -29.72
C LYS A 341 -21.59 -5.58 -30.56
N LEU A 342 -22.40 -6.41 -29.91
CA LEU A 342 -23.25 -7.42 -30.53
C LEU A 342 -24.59 -6.88 -31.01
N LYS A 343 -24.85 -5.56 -30.87
CA LYS A 343 -26.14 -4.92 -31.19
C LYS A 343 -27.34 -5.45 -30.38
N LEU A 344 -27.08 -5.99 -29.19
CA LEU A 344 -28.07 -6.48 -28.26
C LEU A 344 -28.42 -5.38 -27.21
N ASN A 345 -28.92 -4.25 -27.70
CA ASN A 345 -29.10 -3.02 -26.91
C ASN A 345 -29.99 -3.20 -25.69
N LYS A 346 -31.07 -4.00 -25.78
CA LYS A 346 -31.95 -4.28 -24.63
C LYS A 346 -31.23 -5.04 -23.52
N SER A 347 -30.34 -5.98 -23.87
CA SER A 347 -29.53 -6.72 -22.90
C SER A 347 -28.49 -5.79 -22.25
N ALA A 348 -27.85 -4.90 -23.02
CA ALA A 348 -26.94 -3.89 -22.51
C ALA A 348 -27.63 -2.97 -21.50
N GLU A 349 -28.79 -2.43 -21.84
CA GLU A 349 -29.60 -1.56 -20.97
C GLU A 349 -29.96 -2.26 -19.65
N ASN A 350 -30.39 -3.52 -19.71
CA ASN A 350 -30.73 -4.28 -18.52
C ASN A 350 -29.54 -4.48 -17.58
N VAL A 351 -28.34 -4.69 -18.12
CA VAL A 351 -27.10 -4.82 -17.32
C VAL A 351 -26.72 -3.49 -16.70
N TYR A 352 -26.79 -2.38 -17.44
CA TYR A 352 -26.47 -1.05 -16.91
C TYR A 352 -27.44 -0.61 -15.81
N LYS A 353 -28.73 -0.97 -15.90
CA LYS A 353 -29.70 -0.74 -14.83
C LYS A 353 -29.35 -1.47 -13.53
N GLN A 354 -28.65 -2.63 -13.60
CA GLN A 354 -28.19 -3.30 -12.40
C GLN A 354 -27.08 -2.51 -11.70
N ILE A 355 -26.19 -1.82 -12.45
CA ILE A 355 -25.14 -0.98 -11.86
C ILE A 355 -25.78 0.14 -11.06
N THR A 356 -26.70 0.90 -11.66
CA THR A 356 -27.39 2.01 -10.96
C THR A 356 -28.16 1.49 -9.75
N LYS A 357 -28.85 0.36 -9.86
CA LYS A 357 -29.63 -0.19 -8.75
C LYS A 357 -28.79 -0.66 -7.55
N PHE A 358 -27.59 -1.19 -7.76
CA PHE A 358 -26.81 -1.84 -6.70
C PHE A 358 -25.58 -1.08 -6.27
N TYR A 359 -25.14 -0.08 -7.05
CA TYR A 359 -23.85 0.63 -6.85
C TYR A 359 -23.98 2.14 -6.97
N GLU A 360 -25.20 2.70 -6.89
CA GLU A 360 -25.41 4.13 -6.68
C GLU A 360 -25.09 4.46 -5.22
N GLY A 361 -23.94 5.14 -5.01
CA GLY A 361 -23.52 5.65 -3.72
C GLY A 361 -22.59 6.82 -3.88
#